data_271591ede9900c4ab43d1306a56022a8
#
_entry.id   271591ede9900c4ab43d1306a56022a8
#
_cell.length_a   1.000
_cell.length_b   1.000
_cell.length_c   1.000
_cell.angle_alpha   90.00
_cell.angle_beta   90.00
_cell.angle_gamma   90.00
#
_symmetry.space_group_name_H-M   'P 1'
#
loop_
_entity.id
_entity.type
_entity.pdbx_description
1 polymer ?
#
loop_
_entity_poly.entity_id
_entity_poly.type
_entity_poly.pdbx_seq_one_letter_code
_entity_poly.pdbx_strand_id
1 'polypeptide(L)'
;MKDLEERIKRLALWMFEANYLVVFTGAGISTESGLPDFRGPDGIWTRQEKGLPTKTRPFTSVEPNAGHQAIVELQNLGKLMFLISQNVDNLHLRSGIRPELLAELHGNVTKLRCQRCQIQVDKSLGADTCRCGGRLVSSVVNFGDPLPQKDLDDSFRHSSRCDLFMAVGSSLVVSPANDMPIVALRFGARLVIINQGETPMDSRCHLRFEEKIGEVLPPAVDRLKELMKN
;
A
#
# COMPACT_ATOMS: atom_id res chain seq x y z
N MET A 1 -4.58 -7.83 25.18
CA MET A 1 -3.84 -6.55 25.31
C MET A 1 -2.33 -6.74 25.46
N LYS A 2 -1.84 -7.54 26.45
CA LYS A 2 -0.38 -7.75 26.61
C LYS A 2 0.31 -8.30 25.35
N ASP A 3 -0.32 -9.25 24.67
CA ASP A 3 0.22 -9.83 23.43
C ASP A 3 0.33 -8.79 22.27
N LEU A 4 -0.66 -7.94 22.07
CA LEU A 4 -0.61 -6.89 21.05
C LEU A 4 0.52 -5.89 21.33
N GLU A 5 0.67 -5.47 22.57
CA GLU A 5 1.74 -4.54 22.95
C GLU A 5 3.13 -5.14 22.70
N GLU A 6 3.35 -6.42 23.01
CA GLU A 6 4.62 -7.09 22.74
C GLU A 6 4.88 -7.25 21.23
N ARG A 7 3.84 -7.54 20.43
CA ARG A 7 3.97 -7.57 18.96
C ARG A 7 4.29 -6.19 18.38
N ILE A 8 3.68 -5.12 18.90
CA ILE A 8 3.96 -3.72 18.51
C ILE A 8 5.42 -3.35 18.85
N LYS A 9 5.90 -3.70 20.06
CA LYS A 9 7.31 -3.49 20.45
C LYS A 9 8.27 -4.20 19.51
N ARG A 10 7.95 -5.44 19.15
CA ARG A 10 8.76 -6.23 18.20
C ARG A 10 8.78 -5.60 16.82
N LEU A 11 7.62 -5.12 16.32
CA LEU A 11 7.53 -4.42 15.04
C LEU A 11 8.39 -3.15 15.05
N ALA A 12 8.30 -2.34 16.11
CA ALA A 12 9.11 -1.12 16.26
C ALA A 12 10.61 -1.44 16.25
N LEU A 13 11.03 -2.50 16.96
CA LEU A 13 12.42 -2.95 16.96
C LEU A 13 12.87 -3.38 15.56
N TRP A 14 12.05 -4.13 14.82
CA TRP A 14 12.40 -4.54 13.46
C TRP A 14 12.46 -3.35 12.49
N MET A 15 11.57 -2.36 12.62
CA MET A 15 11.66 -1.11 11.86
C MET A 15 12.94 -0.32 12.20
N PHE A 16 13.35 -0.34 13.48
CA PHE A 16 14.60 0.30 13.92
C PHE A 16 15.84 -0.39 13.33
N GLU A 17 15.89 -1.72 13.36
CA GLU A 17 16.99 -2.56 12.82
C GLU A 17 17.04 -2.52 11.29
N ALA A 18 15.90 -2.32 10.62
CA ALA A 18 15.82 -2.39 9.18
C ALA A 18 16.68 -1.31 8.50
N ASN A 19 17.48 -1.75 7.53
CA ASN A 19 18.24 -0.89 6.63
C ASN A 19 17.43 -0.59 5.34
N TYR A 20 16.49 -1.47 4.99
CA TYR A 20 15.72 -1.35 3.76
C TYR A 20 14.28 -1.81 3.97
N LEU A 21 13.47 -0.92 4.54
CA LEU A 21 12.04 -1.17 4.76
C LEU A 21 11.22 -0.88 3.48
N VAL A 22 10.45 -1.85 3.05
CA VAL A 22 9.41 -1.70 2.01
C VAL A 22 8.04 -1.89 2.62
N VAL A 23 7.12 -0.98 2.31
CA VAL A 23 5.71 -1.10 2.68
C VAL A 23 4.90 -1.42 1.43
N PHE A 24 3.97 -2.37 1.54
CA PHE A 24 3.05 -2.76 0.50
C PHE A 24 1.61 -2.56 0.99
N THR A 25 0.80 -1.81 0.27
CA THR A 25 -0.56 -1.47 0.72
C THR A 25 -1.64 -1.95 -0.24
N GLY A 26 -2.79 -2.33 0.32
CA GLY A 26 -4.03 -2.60 -0.40
C GLY A 26 -5.20 -1.79 0.15
N ALA A 27 -6.40 -2.04 -0.35
CA ALA A 27 -7.59 -1.25 -0.04
C ALA A 27 -7.94 -1.19 1.47
N GLY A 28 -7.50 -2.18 2.25
CA GLY A 28 -7.71 -2.22 3.70
C GLY A 28 -7.10 -1.03 4.45
N ILE A 29 -6.03 -0.39 3.93
CA ILE A 29 -5.48 0.81 4.60
C ILE A 29 -6.45 1.99 4.53
N SER A 30 -7.30 2.05 3.51
CA SER A 30 -8.24 3.16 3.27
C SER A 30 -9.60 2.95 3.95
N THR A 31 -9.83 1.81 4.63
CA THR A 31 -11.11 1.53 5.31
C THR A 31 -11.37 2.49 6.46
N GLU A 32 -10.34 2.85 7.22
CA GLU A 32 -10.42 3.84 8.30
C GLU A 32 -10.56 5.28 7.78
N SER A 33 -10.40 5.52 6.48
CA SER A 33 -10.78 6.76 5.78
C SER A 33 -12.24 6.75 5.33
N GLY A 34 -12.95 5.62 5.45
CA GLY A 34 -14.35 5.45 5.04
C GLY A 34 -14.54 4.96 3.61
N LEU A 35 -13.48 4.47 2.94
CA LEU A 35 -13.57 3.75 1.67
C LEU A 35 -13.75 2.26 1.94
N PRO A 36 -14.61 1.55 1.19
CA PRO A 36 -14.71 0.10 1.31
C PRO A 36 -13.46 -0.59 0.73
N ASP A 37 -13.03 -1.65 1.36
CA ASP A 37 -12.16 -2.62 0.72
C ASP A 37 -12.95 -3.55 -0.22
N PHE A 38 -12.30 -4.56 -0.79
CA PHE A 38 -12.95 -5.49 -1.72
C PHE A 38 -13.43 -6.78 -1.04
N ARG A 39 -12.69 -7.33 -0.06
CA ARG A 39 -12.87 -8.68 0.49
C ARG A 39 -13.10 -8.73 1.99
N GLY A 40 -12.99 -7.61 2.70
CA GLY A 40 -13.30 -7.52 4.12
C GLY A 40 -14.76 -7.83 4.42
N PRO A 41 -15.16 -7.88 5.69
CA PRO A 41 -16.54 -8.22 6.10
C PRO A 41 -17.62 -7.34 5.43
N ASP A 42 -17.30 -6.06 5.20
CA ASP A 42 -18.13 -5.06 4.50
C ASP A 42 -17.59 -4.69 3.11
N GLY A 43 -16.68 -5.49 2.57
CA GLY A 43 -16.02 -5.27 1.29
C GLY A 43 -16.98 -5.31 0.10
N ILE A 44 -16.58 -4.67 -0.99
CA ILE A 44 -17.42 -4.52 -2.19
C ILE A 44 -17.89 -5.89 -2.70
N TRP A 45 -16.98 -6.83 -2.89
CA TRP A 45 -17.32 -8.17 -3.42
C TRP A 45 -18.07 -9.02 -2.40
N THR A 46 -17.68 -8.96 -1.12
CA THR A 46 -18.41 -9.66 -0.04
C THR A 46 -19.86 -9.21 0.05
N ARG A 47 -20.13 -7.92 -0.13
CA ARG A 47 -21.51 -7.40 -0.15
C ARG A 47 -22.26 -7.79 -1.41
N GLN A 48 -21.59 -7.78 -2.58
CA GLN A 48 -22.19 -8.22 -3.85
C GLN A 48 -22.59 -9.69 -3.80
N GLU A 49 -21.74 -10.57 -3.29
CA GLU A 49 -22.05 -12.00 -3.09
C GLU A 49 -23.24 -12.22 -2.17
N LYS A 50 -23.43 -11.35 -1.17
CA LYS A 50 -24.58 -11.36 -0.27
C LYS A 50 -25.81 -10.64 -0.81
N GLY A 51 -25.79 -10.12 -2.05
CA GLY A 51 -26.88 -9.35 -2.63
C GLY A 51 -27.14 -8.00 -1.95
N LEU A 52 -26.16 -7.48 -1.19
CA LEU A 52 -26.28 -6.22 -0.46
C LEU A 52 -25.75 -5.05 -1.30
N PRO A 53 -26.35 -3.84 -1.19
CA PRO A 53 -25.87 -2.66 -1.89
C PRO A 53 -24.46 -2.29 -1.43
N THR A 54 -23.58 -1.97 -2.36
CA THR A 54 -22.24 -1.46 -2.04
C THR A 54 -22.31 0.00 -1.62
N LYS A 55 -21.64 0.32 -0.50
CA LYS A 55 -21.50 1.71 -0.03
C LYS A 55 -20.21 2.28 -0.62
N THR A 56 -20.30 3.00 -1.71
CA THR A 56 -19.16 3.72 -2.29
C THR A 56 -19.21 5.20 -1.93
N ARG A 57 -18.05 5.80 -1.68
CA ARG A 57 -17.87 7.24 -1.52
C ARG A 57 -16.93 7.74 -2.60
N PRO A 58 -17.10 8.99 -3.08
CA PRO A 58 -16.10 9.60 -3.96
C PRO A 58 -14.72 9.64 -3.26
N PHE A 59 -13.66 9.27 -3.94
CA PHE A 59 -12.29 9.32 -3.40
C PHE A 59 -11.88 10.73 -2.94
N THR A 60 -12.48 11.76 -3.56
CA THR A 60 -12.26 13.17 -3.20
C THR A 60 -12.92 13.60 -1.90
N SER A 61 -13.86 12.81 -1.36
CA SER A 61 -14.62 13.15 -0.16
C SER A 61 -14.03 12.57 1.14
N VAL A 62 -12.91 11.86 1.04
CA VAL A 62 -12.27 11.21 2.19
C VAL A 62 -10.84 11.72 2.36
N GLU A 63 -10.35 11.67 3.60
CA GLU A 63 -9.00 12.11 3.95
C GLU A 63 -8.09 10.93 4.32
N PRO A 64 -6.76 11.07 4.14
CA PRO A 64 -5.80 10.11 4.66
C PRO A 64 -5.97 9.92 6.17
N ASN A 65 -5.95 8.67 6.63
CA ASN A 65 -6.11 8.30 8.03
C ASN A 65 -4.75 8.13 8.74
N ALA A 66 -4.79 7.76 10.04
CA ALA A 66 -3.62 7.56 10.87
C ALA A 66 -2.62 6.51 10.30
N GLY A 67 -3.11 5.48 9.59
CA GLY A 67 -2.25 4.51 8.90
C GLY A 67 -1.43 5.14 7.78
N HIS A 68 -2.04 6.01 6.97
CA HIS A 68 -1.34 6.77 5.93
C HIS A 68 -0.30 7.72 6.55
N GLN A 69 -0.68 8.44 7.62
CA GLN A 69 0.24 9.35 8.31
C GLN A 69 1.43 8.61 8.94
N ALA A 70 1.21 7.41 9.48
CA ALA A 70 2.30 6.59 10.02
C ALA A 70 3.33 6.18 8.93
N ILE A 71 2.88 5.92 7.69
CA ILE A 71 3.80 5.66 6.57
C ILE A 71 4.58 6.93 6.19
N VAL A 72 3.95 8.10 6.21
CA VAL A 72 4.63 9.39 6.02
C VAL A 72 5.69 9.62 7.10
N GLU A 73 5.37 9.29 8.35
CA GLU A 73 6.36 9.38 9.43
C GLU A 73 7.56 8.45 9.21
N LEU A 74 7.35 7.21 8.72
CA LEU A 74 8.45 6.33 8.32
C LEU A 74 9.32 6.96 7.22
N GLN A 75 8.71 7.65 6.26
CA GLN A 75 9.44 8.43 5.25
C GLN A 75 10.27 9.55 5.89
N ASN A 76 9.67 10.33 6.78
CA ASN A 76 10.31 11.48 7.44
C ASN A 76 11.48 11.05 8.34
N LEU A 77 11.36 9.86 8.94
CA LEU A 77 12.43 9.23 9.73
C LEU A 77 13.53 8.59 8.86
N GLY A 78 13.41 8.62 7.54
CA GLY A 78 14.36 7.99 6.62
C GLY A 78 14.33 6.46 6.65
N LYS A 79 13.27 5.86 7.21
CA LYS A 79 13.11 4.41 7.30
C LYS A 79 12.40 3.81 6.09
N LEU A 80 11.43 4.53 5.50
CA LEU A 80 10.73 4.06 4.31
C LEU A 80 11.64 4.18 3.09
N MET A 81 12.05 3.06 2.54
CA MET A 81 12.83 3.02 1.30
C MET A 81 11.95 2.98 0.05
N PHE A 82 10.79 2.34 0.13
CA PHE A 82 9.81 2.32 -0.96
C PHE A 82 8.42 1.92 -0.48
N LEU A 83 7.40 2.49 -1.12
CA LEU A 83 5.99 2.17 -0.93
C LEU A 83 5.41 1.60 -2.23
N ILE A 84 4.86 0.40 -2.14
CA ILE A 84 4.15 -0.26 -3.24
C ILE A 84 2.66 -0.22 -2.93
N SER A 85 1.87 0.41 -3.77
CA SER A 85 0.43 0.53 -3.55
C SER A 85 -0.38 -0.14 -4.63
N GLN A 86 -1.41 -0.86 -4.21
CA GLN A 86 -2.47 -1.38 -5.07
C GLN A 86 -3.65 -0.41 -5.19
N ASN A 87 -3.66 0.67 -4.40
CA ASN A 87 -4.78 1.60 -4.31
C ASN A 87 -4.76 2.62 -5.44
N VAL A 88 -5.94 2.99 -5.89
CA VAL A 88 -6.15 4.02 -6.91
C VAL A 88 -6.67 5.34 -6.33
N ASP A 89 -6.87 5.42 -5.01
CA ASP A 89 -7.60 6.47 -4.30
C ASP A 89 -6.83 7.79 -4.11
N ASN A 90 -5.53 7.81 -4.46
CA ASN A 90 -4.64 8.96 -4.30
C ASN A 90 -4.31 9.35 -2.84
N LEU A 91 -4.71 8.56 -1.83
CA LEU A 91 -4.53 8.96 -0.43
C LEU A 91 -3.07 8.97 0.02
N HIS A 92 -2.21 8.11 -0.53
CA HIS A 92 -0.78 8.15 -0.24
C HIS A 92 -0.12 9.47 -0.67
N LEU A 93 -0.38 9.93 -1.89
CA LEU A 93 0.16 11.22 -2.36
C LEU A 93 -0.45 12.39 -1.56
N ARG A 94 -1.75 12.35 -1.26
CA ARG A 94 -2.42 13.37 -0.46
C ARG A 94 -1.97 13.39 1.00
N SER A 95 -1.49 12.28 1.54
CA SER A 95 -0.89 12.24 2.88
C SER A 95 0.51 12.85 2.94
N GLY A 96 1.20 13.01 1.82
CA GLY A 96 2.55 13.59 1.75
C GLY A 96 3.66 12.59 1.39
N ILE A 97 3.31 11.39 0.91
CA ILE A 97 4.32 10.47 0.34
C ILE A 97 4.94 11.09 -0.91
N ARG A 98 6.26 11.09 -0.98
CA ARG A 98 7.01 11.58 -2.14
C ARG A 98 6.81 10.64 -3.33
N PRO A 99 6.46 11.17 -4.52
CA PRO A 99 6.18 10.36 -5.71
C PRO A 99 7.32 9.41 -6.12
N GLU A 100 8.58 9.80 -5.88
CA GLU A 100 9.74 8.98 -6.20
C GLU A 100 9.91 7.74 -5.30
N LEU A 101 9.22 7.69 -4.17
CA LEU A 101 9.19 6.55 -3.26
C LEU A 101 7.95 5.66 -3.45
N LEU A 102 7.11 5.93 -4.44
CA LEU A 102 5.82 5.28 -4.60
C LEU A 102 5.70 4.60 -5.97
N ALA A 103 5.30 3.33 -5.97
CA ALA A 103 4.75 2.63 -7.13
C ALA A 103 3.23 2.47 -6.97
N GLU A 104 2.47 2.89 -7.98
CA GLU A 104 1.00 2.76 -8.04
C GLU A 104 0.64 1.66 -9.05
N LEU A 105 0.69 0.40 -8.60
CA LEU A 105 0.55 -0.78 -9.47
C LEU A 105 -0.78 -0.81 -10.26
N HIS A 106 -1.85 -0.28 -9.69
CA HIS A 106 -3.15 -0.24 -10.35
C HIS A 106 -3.51 1.17 -10.87
N GLY A 107 -2.51 2.06 -10.94
CA GLY A 107 -2.71 3.44 -11.37
C GLY A 107 -3.34 4.33 -10.30
N ASN A 108 -3.90 5.48 -10.73
CA ASN A 108 -4.44 6.51 -9.84
C ASN A 108 -5.61 7.23 -10.51
N VAL A 109 -6.71 7.43 -9.77
CA VAL A 109 -7.94 8.08 -10.32
C VAL A 109 -7.75 9.54 -10.72
N THR A 110 -6.70 10.20 -10.19
CA THR A 110 -6.37 11.60 -10.51
C THR A 110 -5.41 11.73 -11.69
N LYS A 111 -4.92 10.62 -12.25
CA LYS A 111 -3.91 10.63 -13.31
C LYS A 111 -4.44 10.05 -14.63
N LEU A 112 -3.88 10.56 -15.72
CA LEU A 112 -3.98 10.00 -17.08
C LEU A 112 -2.63 9.40 -17.46
N ARG A 113 -2.65 8.35 -18.28
CA ARG A 113 -1.47 7.67 -18.83
C ARG A 113 -1.45 7.83 -20.35
N CYS A 114 -0.29 8.15 -20.89
CA CYS A 114 -0.10 8.18 -22.34
C CYS A 114 0.00 6.75 -22.91
N GLN A 115 -0.83 6.44 -23.91
CA GLN A 115 -0.80 5.14 -24.57
C GLN A 115 0.52 4.86 -25.33
N ARG A 116 1.27 5.92 -25.74
CA ARG A 116 2.49 5.78 -26.53
C ARG A 116 3.76 5.72 -25.67
N CYS A 117 3.96 6.68 -24.76
CA CYS A 117 5.21 6.80 -23.97
C CYS A 117 5.03 6.43 -22.51
N GLN A 118 3.84 6.02 -22.08
CA GLN A 118 3.49 5.57 -20.74
C GLN A 118 3.66 6.62 -19.62
N ILE A 119 4.07 7.85 -19.94
CA ILE A 119 4.15 8.94 -18.96
C ILE A 119 2.77 9.18 -18.34
N GLN A 120 2.73 9.35 -17.03
CA GLN A 120 1.55 9.77 -16.30
C GLN A 120 1.52 11.30 -16.16
N VAL A 121 0.35 11.89 -16.30
CA VAL A 121 0.08 13.33 -16.13
C VAL A 121 -1.14 13.50 -15.24
N ASP A 122 -1.24 14.65 -14.57
CA ASP A 122 -2.39 14.98 -13.74
C ASP A 122 -3.63 15.21 -14.63
N LYS A 123 -4.75 14.61 -14.23
CA LYS A 123 -6.03 14.74 -14.94
C LYS A 123 -6.56 16.18 -14.94
N SER A 124 -6.21 16.97 -13.92
CA SER A 124 -6.62 18.38 -13.80
C SER A 124 -6.06 19.28 -14.90
N LEU A 125 -5.02 18.82 -15.63
CA LEU A 125 -4.47 19.55 -16.78
C LEU A 125 -5.44 19.62 -17.98
N GLY A 126 -6.52 18.82 -17.97
CA GLY A 126 -7.53 18.83 -19.02
C GLY A 126 -7.02 18.46 -20.41
N ALA A 127 -5.86 17.79 -20.50
CA ALA A 127 -5.25 17.43 -21.78
C ALA A 127 -5.72 16.04 -22.24
N ASP A 128 -6.02 15.90 -23.52
CA ASP A 128 -6.36 14.62 -24.16
C ASP A 128 -5.18 14.01 -24.92
N THR A 129 -4.13 14.80 -25.15
CA THR A 129 -2.95 14.42 -25.92
C THR A 129 -1.66 14.73 -25.16
N CYS A 130 -0.77 13.76 -25.12
CA CYS A 130 0.55 13.88 -24.52
C CYS A 130 1.49 14.71 -25.40
N ARG A 131 2.53 15.30 -24.82
CA ARG A 131 3.60 16.02 -25.58
C ARG A 131 4.27 15.16 -26.65
N CYS A 132 4.26 13.83 -26.53
CA CYS A 132 4.78 12.91 -27.55
C CYS A 132 3.77 12.65 -28.70
N GLY A 133 2.57 13.24 -28.68
CA GLY A 133 1.48 13.01 -29.64
C GLY A 133 0.63 11.77 -29.33
N GLY A 134 0.88 11.03 -28.26
CA GLY A 134 0.08 9.87 -27.83
C GLY A 134 -1.20 10.31 -27.11
N ARG A 135 -2.27 9.52 -27.26
CA ARG A 135 -3.54 9.75 -26.54
C ARG A 135 -3.36 9.53 -25.05
N LEU A 136 -3.94 10.40 -24.24
CA LEU A 136 -4.05 10.26 -22.79
C LEU A 136 -5.35 9.53 -22.42
N VAL A 137 -5.24 8.49 -21.60
CA VAL A 137 -6.36 7.68 -21.10
C VAL A 137 -6.26 7.56 -19.58
N SER A 138 -7.33 7.10 -18.92
CA SER A 138 -7.28 6.82 -17.48
C SER A 138 -6.04 5.97 -17.13
N SER A 139 -5.34 6.34 -16.06
CA SER A 139 -4.22 5.53 -15.59
C SER A 139 -4.66 4.32 -14.77
N VAL A 140 -5.93 4.27 -14.33
CA VAL A 140 -6.48 3.13 -13.58
C VAL A 140 -6.43 1.87 -14.43
N VAL A 141 -5.89 0.80 -13.86
CA VAL A 141 -5.74 -0.52 -14.48
C VAL A 141 -6.98 -1.35 -14.17
N ASN A 142 -7.63 -1.87 -15.21
CA ASN A 142 -8.74 -2.82 -15.04
C ASN A 142 -8.22 -4.26 -14.98
N PHE A 143 -9.07 -5.18 -14.54
CA PHE A 143 -8.73 -6.60 -14.60
C PHE A 143 -8.46 -7.05 -16.03
N GLY A 144 -7.32 -7.73 -16.24
CA GLY A 144 -6.84 -8.15 -17.55
C GLY A 144 -5.94 -7.14 -18.27
N ASP A 145 -5.89 -5.89 -17.82
CA ASP A 145 -4.96 -4.91 -18.36
C ASP A 145 -3.54 -5.12 -17.79
N PRO A 146 -2.47 -4.82 -18.55
CA PRO A 146 -1.11 -4.86 -18.03
C PRO A 146 -0.87 -3.75 -16.99
N LEU A 147 -0.13 -4.10 -15.94
CA LEU A 147 0.31 -3.12 -14.95
C LEU A 147 1.30 -2.12 -15.56
N PRO A 148 1.42 -0.90 -14.99
CA PRO A 148 2.46 0.05 -15.38
C PRO A 148 3.85 -0.59 -15.22
N GLN A 149 4.57 -0.78 -16.33
CA GLN A 149 5.82 -1.56 -16.35
C GLN A 149 6.86 -0.99 -15.39
N LYS A 150 7.04 0.34 -15.38
CA LYS A 150 7.98 0.99 -14.48
C LYS A 150 7.66 0.71 -13.01
N ASP A 151 6.41 0.85 -12.62
CA ASP A 151 5.98 0.63 -11.23
C ASP A 151 6.14 -0.84 -10.83
N LEU A 152 5.89 -1.76 -11.77
CA LEU A 152 6.09 -3.19 -11.57
C LEU A 152 7.56 -3.53 -11.39
N ASP A 153 8.45 -3.04 -12.28
CA ASP A 153 9.90 -3.28 -12.22
C ASP A 153 10.50 -2.69 -10.95
N ASP A 154 10.09 -1.47 -10.58
CA ASP A 154 10.51 -0.83 -9.33
C ASP A 154 10.05 -1.64 -8.11
N SER A 155 8.82 -2.15 -8.12
CA SER A 155 8.29 -2.98 -7.04
C SER A 155 9.08 -4.28 -6.86
N PHE A 156 9.40 -4.99 -7.94
CA PHE A 156 10.25 -6.18 -7.89
C PHE A 156 11.66 -5.87 -7.39
N ARG A 157 12.27 -4.81 -7.90
CA ARG A 157 13.62 -4.37 -7.50
C ARG A 157 13.68 -4.02 -6.02
N HIS A 158 12.72 -3.27 -5.49
CA HIS A 158 12.70 -2.88 -4.08
C HIS A 158 12.35 -4.07 -3.17
N SER A 159 11.43 -4.95 -3.59
CA SER A 159 11.10 -6.17 -2.85
C SER A 159 12.28 -7.13 -2.73
N SER A 160 13.12 -7.25 -3.77
CA SER A 160 14.31 -8.12 -3.75
C SER A 160 15.47 -7.57 -2.91
N ARG A 161 15.43 -6.30 -2.52
CA ARG A 161 16.48 -5.61 -1.76
C ARG A 161 16.14 -5.40 -0.30
N CYS A 162 14.87 -5.54 0.07
CA CYS A 162 14.43 -5.22 1.43
C CYS A 162 14.90 -6.28 2.43
N ASP A 163 15.12 -5.85 3.66
CA ASP A 163 15.33 -6.70 4.83
C ASP A 163 14.08 -6.76 5.72
N LEU A 164 13.15 -5.79 5.54
CA LEU A 164 11.84 -5.79 6.17
C LEU A 164 10.75 -5.42 5.14
N PHE A 165 9.79 -6.32 4.94
CA PHE A 165 8.63 -6.13 4.08
C PHE A 165 7.35 -6.10 4.92
N MET A 166 6.59 -5.01 4.86
CA MET A 166 5.33 -4.86 5.59
C MET A 166 4.15 -4.82 4.61
N ALA A 167 3.29 -5.82 4.64
CA ALA A 167 2.01 -5.84 3.93
C ALA A 167 0.91 -5.28 4.82
N VAL A 168 0.28 -4.18 4.41
CA VAL A 168 -0.67 -3.40 5.21
C VAL A 168 -2.00 -3.27 4.46
N GLY A 169 -3.06 -3.84 5.01
CA GLY A 169 -4.41 -3.76 4.45
C GLY A 169 -4.57 -4.44 3.09
N SER A 170 -3.85 -5.53 2.86
CA SER A 170 -3.95 -6.31 1.62
C SER A 170 -4.26 -7.78 1.90
N SER A 171 -5.20 -8.33 1.14
CA SER A 171 -5.50 -9.78 1.16
C SER A 171 -4.44 -10.64 0.45
N LEU A 172 -3.48 -10.04 -0.26
CA LEU A 172 -2.38 -10.70 -0.97
C LEU A 172 -2.81 -11.79 -1.98
N VAL A 173 -3.97 -11.61 -2.64
CA VAL A 173 -4.50 -12.60 -3.61
C VAL A 173 -4.46 -12.10 -5.06
N VAL A 174 -4.15 -10.84 -5.32
CA VAL A 174 -4.18 -10.26 -6.67
C VAL A 174 -2.80 -10.35 -7.32
N SER A 175 -2.69 -11.16 -8.37
CA SER A 175 -1.47 -11.28 -9.17
C SER A 175 -1.41 -10.15 -10.23
N PRO A 176 -0.18 -9.67 -10.59
CA PRO A 176 1.13 -10.07 -10.07
C PRO A 176 1.58 -9.31 -8.80
N ALA A 177 0.73 -8.44 -8.24
CA ALA A 177 1.10 -7.65 -7.05
C ALA A 177 1.44 -8.54 -5.82
N ASN A 178 0.77 -9.68 -5.67
CA ASN A 178 1.03 -10.64 -4.59
C ASN A 178 2.37 -11.38 -4.70
N ASP A 179 3.10 -11.23 -5.80
CA ASP A 179 4.45 -11.79 -5.92
C ASP A 179 5.48 -10.99 -5.10
N MET A 180 5.21 -9.72 -4.78
CA MET A 180 6.15 -8.85 -4.06
C MET A 180 6.58 -9.41 -2.70
N PRO A 181 5.67 -9.82 -1.78
CA PRO A 181 6.07 -10.43 -0.51
C PRO A 181 6.76 -11.79 -0.71
N ILE A 182 6.45 -12.54 -1.79
CA ILE A 182 7.13 -13.79 -2.11
C ILE A 182 8.59 -13.52 -2.49
N VAL A 183 8.80 -12.50 -3.33
CA VAL A 183 10.16 -12.06 -3.72
C VAL A 183 10.93 -11.61 -2.49
N ALA A 184 10.35 -10.75 -1.64
CA ALA A 184 10.99 -10.29 -0.41
C ALA A 184 11.46 -11.47 0.47
N LEU A 185 10.59 -12.46 0.71
CA LEU A 185 10.93 -13.66 1.48
C LEU A 185 12.06 -14.49 0.82
N ARG A 186 12.06 -14.63 -0.51
CA ARG A 186 13.12 -15.37 -1.24
C ARG A 186 14.49 -14.72 -1.07
N PHE A 187 14.53 -13.40 -0.88
CA PHE A 187 15.77 -12.64 -0.66
C PHE A 187 16.07 -12.42 0.83
N GLY A 188 15.35 -13.09 1.74
CA GLY A 188 15.68 -13.14 3.17
C GLY A 188 15.04 -12.04 4.01
N ALA A 189 14.09 -11.27 3.46
CA ALA A 189 13.38 -10.26 4.25
C ALA A 189 12.49 -10.87 5.33
N ARG A 190 12.36 -10.19 6.46
CA ARG A 190 11.26 -10.45 7.40
C ARG A 190 9.94 -9.96 6.80
N LEU A 191 8.89 -10.78 6.83
CA LEU A 191 7.55 -10.42 6.39
C LEU A 191 6.66 -10.12 7.60
N VAL A 192 6.08 -8.94 7.62
CA VAL A 192 5.04 -8.53 8.56
C VAL A 192 3.73 -8.34 7.79
N ILE A 193 2.62 -8.83 8.33
CA ILE A 193 1.30 -8.64 7.76
C ILE A 193 0.40 -7.94 8.80
N ILE A 194 -0.20 -6.81 8.40
CA ILE A 194 -1.21 -6.08 9.16
C ILE A 194 -2.48 -6.06 8.31
N ASN A 195 -3.40 -6.98 8.57
CA ASN A 195 -4.64 -7.13 7.79
C ASN A 195 -5.72 -7.84 8.60
N GLN A 196 -6.97 -7.33 8.56
CA GLN A 196 -8.12 -7.88 9.29
C GLN A 196 -8.73 -9.12 8.63
N GLY A 197 -8.11 -9.84 7.85
CA GLY A 197 -8.60 -11.07 7.22
C GLY A 197 -7.42 -11.97 6.91
N GLU A 198 -7.71 -13.21 6.64
CA GLU A 198 -6.71 -14.21 6.26
C GLU A 198 -6.01 -13.81 4.95
N THR A 199 -4.75 -14.22 4.82
CA THR A 199 -3.98 -14.09 3.60
C THR A 199 -3.29 -15.42 3.26
N PRO A 200 -3.00 -15.70 1.98
CA PRO A 200 -2.24 -16.89 1.58
C PRO A 200 -0.82 -16.94 2.16
N MET A 201 -0.37 -15.84 2.77
CA MET A 201 0.99 -15.69 3.31
C MET A 201 1.06 -15.78 4.84
N ASP A 202 -0.06 -15.98 5.54
CA ASP A 202 -0.11 -15.98 7.01
C ASP A 202 0.81 -17.03 7.63
N SER A 203 0.90 -18.24 7.05
CA SER A 203 1.80 -19.29 7.53
C SER A 203 3.29 -19.02 7.26
N ARG A 204 3.61 -18.00 6.45
CA ARG A 204 4.97 -17.63 6.06
C ARG A 204 5.43 -16.31 6.63
N CYS A 205 4.53 -15.54 7.23
CA CYS A 205 4.91 -14.27 7.84
C CYS A 205 5.61 -14.49 9.20
N HIS A 206 6.46 -13.54 9.55
CA HIS A 206 7.22 -13.56 10.80
C HIS A 206 6.48 -12.85 11.94
N LEU A 207 5.55 -11.95 11.58
CA LEU A 207 4.72 -11.21 12.53
C LEU A 207 3.38 -10.91 11.88
N ARG A 208 2.29 -11.22 12.59
CA ARG A 208 0.91 -11.10 12.10
C ARG A 208 0.09 -10.21 13.03
N PHE A 209 -0.69 -9.30 12.42
CA PHE A 209 -1.68 -8.48 13.12
C PHE A 209 -3.02 -8.60 12.41
N GLU A 210 -4.06 -8.88 13.16
CA GLU A 210 -5.47 -8.91 12.72
C GLU A 210 -6.25 -7.70 13.21
N GLU A 211 -5.62 -6.88 14.00
CA GLU A 211 -6.14 -5.63 14.53
C GLU A 211 -6.22 -4.56 13.43
N LYS A 212 -6.95 -3.49 13.69
CA LYS A 212 -7.04 -2.33 12.79
C LYS A 212 -5.65 -1.70 12.60
N ILE A 213 -5.43 -1.16 11.40
CA ILE A 213 -4.14 -0.56 11.05
C ILE A 213 -3.81 0.61 11.98
N GLY A 214 -4.80 1.43 12.32
CA GLY A 214 -4.65 2.54 13.27
C GLY A 214 -4.31 2.12 14.70
N GLU A 215 -4.62 0.87 15.08
CA GLU A 215 -4.27 0.32 16.40
C GLU A 215 -2.85 -0.28 16.45
N VAL A 216 -2.23 -0.50 15.28
CA VAL A 216 -0.93 -1.18 15.17
C VAL A 216 0.17 -0.24 14.66
N LEU A 217 -0.02 0.31 13.47
CA LEU A 217 1.06 1.01 12.77
C LEU A 217 1.46 2.34 13.44
N PRO A 218 0.53 3.24 13.81
CA PRO A 218 0.91 4.47 14.51
C PRO A 218 1.61 4.22 15.84
N PRO A 219 1.12 3.35 16.76
CA PRO A 219 1.85 3.05 18.00
C PRO A 219 3.23 2.43 17.77
N ALA A 220 3.39 1.61 16.72
CA ALA A 220 4.69 1.04 16.39
C ALA A 220 5.68 2.10 15.90
N VAL A 221 5.21 3.07 15.10
CA VAL A 221 6.03 4.21 14.65
C VAL A 221 6.39 5.13 15.80
N ASP A 222 5.49 5.37 16.75
CA ASP A 222 5.81 6.19 17.93
C ASP A 222 6.90 5.52 18.79
N ARG A 223 6.82 4.20 18.99
CA ARG A 223 7.90 3.46 19.66
C ARG A 223 9.22 3.44 18.87
N LEU A 224 9.16 3.39 17.54
CA LEU A 224 10.33 3.56 16.70
C LEU A 224 11.01 4.91 16.94
N LYS A 225 10.23 5.99 17.03
CA LYS A 225 10.76 7.34 17.35
C LYS A 225 11.45 7.37 18.71
N GLU A 226 10.92 6.64 19.70
CA GLU A 226 11.55 6.51 21.02
C GLU A 226 12.90 5.79 20.93
N LEU A 227 12.97 4.68 20.18
CA LEU A 227 14.21 3.93 19.95
C LEU A 227 15.29 4.73 19.22
N MET A 228 14.89 5.63 18.29
CA MET A 228 15.80 6.47 17.54
C MET A 228 16.37 7.67 18.32
N LYS A 229 15.78 8.00 19.48
CA LYS A 229 16.25 9.09 20.35
C LYS A 229 17.30 8.63 21.37
N ASN A 230 17.38 7.33 21.63
CA ASN A 230 18.32 6.69 22.56
C ASN A 230 19.57 6.21 21.82
#